data_1abd9d5cb57fb77496790b9784125172
#
_entry.id   1abd9d5cb57fb77496790b9784125172
#
_cell.length_a   1.000
_cell.length_b   1.000
_cell.length_c   1.000
_cell.angle_alpha   90.00
_cell.angle_beta   90.00
_cell.angle_gamma   90.00
#
_symmetry.space_group_name_H-M   'P 1'
#
loop_
_entity.id
_entity.type
_entity.pdbx_description
1 polymer ?
#
loop_
_entity_poly.entity_id
_entity_poly.type
_entity_poly.pdbx_seq_one_letter_code
_entity_poly.pdbx_strand_id
1 'polypeptide(L)'
;PLHKTARIWGTEDTGGFGVLNYVFEGLVTGDRTGTAVGIVALILVVGGSFGIIMRTGAVDAGIYAFINTSKGLERAALPLLFFVFSLGGATFGMAEECIPFAMVMVPFVIALGYDSIVAVTVTFVASQVGNAVSWMSPFSVAIAQGIAGIPVLSGTSFRLPMWFIVTALSAAYMMIYAEKI
;
A
#
# COMPACT_ATOMS: atom_id res chain seq x y z
N PRO A 1 -27.89 15.77 17.48
CA PRO A 1 -27.67 15.47 18.88
C PRO A 1 -27.23 14.04 19.11
N LEU A 2 -26.19 13.60 18.40
CA LEU A 2 -25.59 12.26 18.55
C LEU A 2 -25.03 11.98 19.94
N HIS A 3 -24.68 13.04 20.67
CA HIS A 3 -24.09 12.93 22.00
C HIS A 3 -25.09 12.51 23.10
N LYS A 4 -26.41 12.58 22.87
CA LYS A 4 -27.41 12.10 23.82
C LYS A 4 -27.66 10.59 23.75
N THR A 5 -27.26 9.95 22.70
CA THR A 5 -27.53 8.52 22.44
C THR A 5 -26.26 7.63 22.43
N ALA A 6 -25.07 8.21 22.56
CA ALA A 6 -23.83 7.47 22.60
C ALA A 6 -23.67 6.74 23.94
N ARG A 7 -24.13 5.50 24.01
CA ARG A 7 -23.91 4.57 25.14
C ARG A 7 -22.95 3.44 24.69
N ILE A 8 -22.23 2.89 25.67
CA ILE A 8 -21.30 1.76 25.40
C ILE A 8 -22.08 0.55 24.88
N TRP A 9 -23.23 0.25 25.52
CA TRP A 9 -24.15 -0.81 25.16
C TRP A 9 -25.40 -0.24 24.53
N GLY A 10 -25.96 -0.92 23.54
CA GLY A 10 -27.23 -0.56 22.94
C GLY A 10 -28.39 -0.70 23.95
N THR A 11 -29.33 0.23 23.88
CA THR A 11 -30.60 0.19 24.64
C THR A 11 -31.78 0.24 23.67
N GLU A 12 -32.98 -0.13 24.13
CA GLU A 12 -34.20 -0.07 23.31
C GLU A 12 -34.41 1.33 22.73
N ASP A 13 -34.12 2.39 23.51
CA ASP A 13 -34.25 3.80 23.10
C ASP A 13 -33.28 4.19 21.94
N THR A 14 -32.19 3.42 21.74
CA THR A 14 -31.22 3.63 20.67
C THR A 14 -31.34 2.61 19.53
N GLY A 15 -32.46 1.87 19.47
CA GLY A 15 -32.66 0.81 18.49
C GLY A 15 -31.73 -0.39 18.68
N GLY A 16 -31.20 -0.57 19.89
CA GLY A 16 -30.29 -1.67 20.20
C GLY A 16 -28.81 -1.39 19.91
N PHE A 17 -28.47 -0.19 19.39
CA PHE A 17 -27.08 0.15 18.99
C PHE A 17 -26.36 0.98 20.06
N GLY A 18 -25.21 0.51 20.50
CA GLY A 18 -24.23 1.22 21.32
C GLY A 18 -22.90 1.42 20.61
N VAL A 19 -21.96 2.11 21.25
CA VAL A 19 -20.63 2.40 20.67
C VAL A 19 -19.91 1.13 20.19
N LEU A 20 -20.00 0.03 20.94
CA LEU A 20 -19.37 -1.25 20.57
C LEU A 20 -20.05 -1.91 19.36
N ASN A 21 -21.34 -1.69 19.15
CA ASN A 21 -22.03 -2.22 17.99
C ASN A 21 -21.55 -1.56 16.69
N TYR A 22 -21.14 -0.27 16.74
CA TYR A 22 -20.63 0.42 15.54
C TYR A 22 -19.36 -0.20 14.98
N VAL A 23 -18.50 -0.77 15.84
CA VAL A 23 -17.29 -1.49 15.37
C VAL A 23 -17.70 -2.75 14.60
N PHE A 24 -18.65 -3.51 15.16
CA PHE A 24 -19.16 -4.71 14.48
C PHE A 24 -19.92 -4.35 13.20
N GLU A 25 -20.81 -3.38 13.28
CA GLU A 25 -21.55 -2.89 12.12
C GLU A 25 -20.60 -2.35 11.03
N GLY A 26 -19.57 -1.59 11.38
CA GLY A 26 -18.56 -1.10 10.43
C GLY A 26 -17.79 -2.22 9.72
N LEU A 27 -17.66 -3.37 10.35
CA LEU A 27 -17.05 -4.56 9.72
C LEU A 27 -18.03 -5.35 8.84
N VAL A 28 -19.32 -5.35 9.16
CA VAL A 28 -20.33 -6.25 8.58
C VAL A 28 -21.38 -5.52 7.74
N THR A 29 -21.56 -4.18 7.95
CA THR A 29 -22.58 -3.40 7.25
C THR A 29 -22.31 -3.30 5.76
N GLY A 30 -23.35 -3.62 5.02
CA GLY A 30 -23.47 -3.35 3.62
C GLY A 30 -23.44 -4.59 2.74
N ASP A 31 -22.73 -5.61 3.09
CA ASP A 31 -22.74 -6.87 2.34
C ASP A 31 -21.99 -7.96 3.10
N ARG A 32 -22.33 -9.24 2.89
CA ARG A 32 -21.53 -10.39 3.38
C ARG A 32 -20.11 -10.41 2.81
N THR A 33 -19.86 -9.63 1.78
CA THR A 33 -18.58 -9.37 1.14
C THR A 33 -18.08 -7.95 1.41
N GLY A 34 -18.50 -7.33 2.51
CA GLY A 34 -18.17 -5.95 2.87
C GLY A 34 -16.67 -5.66 2.73
N THR A 35 -16.36 -4.50 2.17
CA THR A 35 -14.98 -4.09 1.83
C THR A 35 -14.02 -4.25 3.01
N ALA A 36 -14.46 -3.92 4.23
CA ALA A 36 -13.64 -4.03 5.44
C ALA A 36 -13.29 -5.49 5.77
N VAL A 37 -14.25 -6.41 5.70
CA VAL A 37 -14.01 -7.84 5.95
C VAL A 37 -13.10 -8.42 4.87
N GLY A 38 -13.30 -8.00 3.60
CA GLY A 38 -12.44 -8.40 2.48
C GLY A 38 -10.99 -7.98 2.68
N ILE A 39 -10.74 -6.76 3.12
CA ILE A 39 -9.38 -6.24 3.41
C ILE A 39 -8.75 -7.02 4.57
N VAL A 40 -9.47 -7.24 5.67
CA VAL A 40 -8.95 -8.03 6.80
C VAL A 40 -8.61 -9.46 6.37
N ALA A 41 -9.51 -10.11 5.61
CA ALA A 41 -9.27 -11.46 5.09
C ALA A 41 -8.06 -11.49 4.15
N LEU A 42 -7.93 -10.51 3.25
CA LEU A 42 -6.78 -10.37 2.35
C LEU A 42 -5.46 -10.28 3.14
N ILE A 43 -5.39 -9.39 4.12
CA ILE A 43 -4.18 -9.20 4.93
C ILE A 43 -3.81 -10.49 5.66
N LEU A 44 -4.79 -11.19 6.26
CA LEU A 44 -4.55 -12.44 6.97
C LEU A 44 -4.05 -13.55 6.04
N VAL A 45 -4.70 -13.73 4.89
CA VAL A 45 -4.32 -14.77 3.92
C VAL A 45 -2.96 -14.47 3.29
N VAL A 46 -2.76 -13.25 2.82
CA VAL A 46 -1.51 -12.84 2.17
C VAL A 46 -0.36 -12.83 3.20
N GLY A 47 -0.58 -12.24 4.38
CA GLY A 47 0.41 -12.23 5.47
C GLY A 47 0.79 -13.64 5.93
N GLY A 48 -0.20 -14.53 6.08
CA GLY A 48 0.03 -15.95 6.40
C GLY A 48 0.84 -16.67 5.31
N SER A 49 0.51 -16.43 4.04
CA SER A 49 1.24 -17.00 2.89
C SER A 49 2.69 -16.53 2.86
N PHE A 50 2.93 -15.24 3.02
CA PHE A 50 4.29 -14.69 3.13
C PHE A 50 5.04 -15.24 4.35
N GLY A 51 4.36 -15.41 5.49
CA GLY A 51 4.95 -16.02 6.68
C GLY A 51 5.45 -17.47 6.43
N ILE A 52 4.72 -18.23 5.62
CA ILE A 52 5.14 -19.58 5.19
C ILE A 52 6.36 -19.47 4.25
N ILE A 53 6.30 -18.60 3.24
CA ILE A 53 7.39 -18.38 2.27
C ILE A 53 8.68 -17.96 2.98
N MET A 54 8.60 -17.03 3.94
CA MET A 54 9.76 -16.61 4.74
C MET A 54 10.39 -17.79 5.51
N ARG A 55 9.57 -18.68 6.07
CA ARG A 55 10.06 -19.87 6.80
C ARG A 55 10.74 -20.91 5.90
N THR A 56 10.46 -20.93 4.61
CA THR A 56 11.14 -21.84 3.67
C THR A 56 12.59 -21.43 3.37
N GLY A 57 13.00 -20.23 3.76
CA GLY A 57 14.31 -19.67 3.39
C GLY A 57 14.41 -19.26 1.91
N ALA A 58 13.33 -19.36 1.15
CA ALA A 58 13.30 -19.02 -0.27
C ALA A 58 13.63 -17.54 -0.50
N VAL A 59 13.14 -16.66 0.39
CA VAL A 59 13.41 -15.22 0.33
C VAL A 59 14.90 -14.95 0.56
N ASP A 60 15.50 -15.54 1.59
CA ASP A 60 16.93 -15.38 1.90
C ASP A 60 17.79 -15.91 0.73
N ALA A 61 17.47 -17.08 0.19
CA ALA A 61 18.15 -17.63 -0.97
C ALA A 61 18.03 -16.73 -2.20
N GLY A 62 16.83 -16.16 -2.44
CA GLY A 62 16.58 -15.19 -3.51
C GLY A 62 17.40 -13.91 -3.33
N ILE A 63 17.47 -13.37 -2.13
CA ILE A 63 18.26 -12.18 -1.78
C ILE A 63 19.76 -12.44 -2.04
N TYR A 64 20.29 -13.55 -1.57
CA TYR A 64 21.68 -13.94 -1.81
C TYR A 64 21.99 -14.13 -3.29
N ALA A 65 21.10 -14.79 -4.03
CA ALA A 65 21.24 -14.97 -5.47
C ALA A 65 21.27 -13.62 -6.21
N PHE A 66 20.36 -12.71 -5.84
CA PHE A 66 20.29 -11.37 -6.42
C PHE A 66 21.58 -10.58 -6.15
N ILE A 67 22.04 -10.51 -4.90
CA ILE A 67 23.28 -9.78 -4.54
C ILE A 67 24.49 -10.34 -5.30
N ASN A 68 24.62 -11.67 -5.39
CA ASN A 68 25.73 -12.28 -6.09
C ASN A 68 25.71 -12.05 -7.60
N THR A 69 24.51 -11.97 -8.20
CA THR A 69 24.35 -11.79 -9.65
C THR A 69 24.42 -10.31 -10.05
N SER A 70 23.98 -9.41 -9.16
CA SER A 70 23.80 -7.97 -9.47
C SER A 70 24.91 -7.08 -8.91
N LYS A 71 26.12 -7.61 -8.78
CA LYS A 71 27.29 -6.82 -8.34
C LYS A 71 27.44 -5.54 -9.17
N GLY A 72 27.28 -4.39 -8.53
CA GLY A 72 27.33 -3.07 -9.18
C GLY A 72 25.97 -2.48 -9.59
N LEU A 73 24.87 -3.23 -9.55
CA LEU A 73 23.51 -2.73 -9.79
C LEU A 73 22.73 -2.40 -8.51
N GLU A 74 23.35 -2.56 -7.35
CA GLU A 74 22.69 -2.39 -6.04
C GLU A 74 22.07 -0.99 -5.90
N ARG A 75 22.77 0.05 -6.37
CA ARG A 75 22.27 1.43 -6.36
C ARG A 75 21.09 1.64 -7.31
N ALA A 76 21.04 0.93 -8.42
CA ALA A 76 19.94 1.05 -9.38
C ALA A 76 18.70 0.25 -8.95
N ALA A 77 18.85 -0.74 -8.09
CA ALA A 77 17.74 -1.55 -7.59
C ALA A 77 16.71 -0.72 -6.78
N LEU A 78 17.20 0.18 -5.93
CA LEU A 78 16.31 1.00 -5.10
C LEU A 78 15.36 1.90 -5.91
N PRO A 79 15.85 2.76 -6.83
CA PRO A 79 14.96 3.58 -7.65
C PRO A 79 14.06 2.74 -8.56
N LEU A 80 14.53 1.61 -9.07
CA LEU A 80 13.71 0.70 -9.87
C LEU A 80 12.54 0.14 -9.05
N LEU A 81 12.82 -0.36 -7.84
CA LEU A 81 11.79 -0.84 -6.92
C LEU A 81 10.81 0.27 -6.55
N PHE A 82 11.32 1.48 -6.29
CA PHE A 82 10.47 2.64 -6.01
C PHE A 82 9.47 2.90 -7.16
N PHE A 83 9.94 2.86 -8.40
CA PHE A 83 9.06 3.00 -9.57
C PHE A 83 8.05 1.86 -9.69
N VAL A 84 8.45 0.62 -9.43
CA VAL A 84 7.56 -0.55 -9.48
C VAL A 84 6.43 -0.43 -8.44
N PHE A 85 6.77 -0.09 -7.19
CA PHE A 85 5.75 0.10 -6.15
C PHE A 85 4.88 1.34 -6.40
N SER A 86 5.46 2.43 -6.90
CA SER A 86 4.70 3.60 -7.32
C SER A 86 3.74 3.29 -8.46
N LEU A 87 4.15 2.46 -9.42
CA LEU A 87 3.29 1.99 -10.50
C LEU A 87 2.12 1.16 -9.96
N GLY A 88 2.39 0.27 -9.00
CA GLY A 88 1.33 -0.50 -8.30
C GLY A 88 0.30 0.41 -7.63
N GLY A 89 0.77 1.44 -6.91
CA GLY A 89 -0.11 2.46 -6.33
C GLY A 89 -0.91 3.23 -7.36
N ALA A 90 -0.28 3.65 -8.46
CA ALA A 90 -0.92 4.44 -9.51
C ALA A 90 -1.93 3.65 -10.34
N THR A 91 -1.77 2.35 -10.49
CA THR A 91 -2.64 1.50 -11.33
C THR A 91 -3.71 0.78 -10.53
N PHE A 92 -3.32 0.08 -9.47
CA PHE A 92 -4.23 -0.74 -8.66
C PHE A 92 -4.70 -0.02 -7.38
N GLY A 93 -4.06 1.11 -7.00
CA GLY A 93 -4.32 1.73 -5.72
C GLY A 93 -3.73 0.93 -4.55
N MET A 94 -2.59 0.24 -4.80
CA MET A 94 -1.91 -0.61 -3.81
C MET A 94 -1.65 0.18 -2.51
N ALA A 95 -2.19 -0.28 -1.40
CA ALA A 95 -2.02 0.30 -0.08
C ALA A 95 -1.72 -0.78 0.97
N GLU A 96 -2.69 -1.59 1.33
CA GLU A 96 -2.58 -2.64 2.33
C GLU A 96 -1.69 -3.81 1.87
N GLU A 97 -1.61 -4.06 0.59
CA GLU A 97 -0.75 -5.07 0.00
C GLU A 97 0.74 -4.77 0.20
N CYS A 98 1.09 -3.50 0.46
CA CYS A 98 2.47 -3.14 0.79
C CYS A 98 2.96 -3.76 2.10
N ILE A 99 2.05 -4.07 3.04
CA ILE A 99 2.42 -4.63 4.36
C ILE A 99 3.17 -5.96 4.21
N PRO A 100 2.63 -7.00 3.53
CA PRO A 100 3.36 -8.24 3.31
C PRO A 100 4.62 -8.05 2.45
N PHE A 101 4.62 -7.14 1.48
CA PHE A 101 5.83 -6.84 0.72
C PHE A 101 6.93 -6.23 1.56
N ALA A 102 6.60 -5.40 2.55
CA ALA A 102 7.58 -4.85 3.47
C ALA A 102 8.33 -5.94 4.26
N MET A 103 7.66 -7.06 4.59
CA MET A 103 8.30 -8.19 5.28
C MET A 103 9.45 -8.80 4.46
N VAL A 104 9.37 -8.75 3.14
CA VAL A 104 10.42 -9.22 2.23
C VAL A 104 11.42 -8.11 1.92
N MET A 105 10.94 -6.89 1.72
CA MET A 105 11.78 -5.76 1.32
C MET A 105 12.68 -5.26 2.43
N VAL A 106 12.26 -5.35 3.70
CA VAL A 106 13.12 -4.92 4.83
C VAL A 106 14.42 -5.74 4.88
N PRO A 107 14.40 -7.08 5.00
CA PRO A 107 15.64 -7.85 4.96
C PRO A 107 16.43 -7.69 3.66
N PHE A 108 15.76 -7.55 2.51
CA PHE A 108 16.41 -7.33 1.22
C PHE A 108 17.22 -6.02 1.19
N VAL A 109 16.61 -4.91 1.58
CA VAL A 109 17.23 -3.57 1.57
C VAL A 109 18.36 -3.48 2.62
N ILE A 110 18.19 -4.11 3.78
CA ILE A 110 19.25 -4.21 4.80
C ILE A 110 20.43 -5.04 4.25
N ALA A 111 20.17 -6.12 3.55
CA ALA A 111 21.22 -6.94 2.94
C ALA A 111 21.99 -6.19 1.81
N LEU A 112 21.38 -5.17 1.20
CA LEU A 112 22.05 -4.23 0.28
C LEU A 112 22.89 -3.17 0.99
N GLY A 113 22.86 -3.10 2.33
CA GLY A 113 23.63 -2.16 3.13
C GLY A 113 22.91 -0.87 3.52
N TYR A 114 21.58 -0.79 3.28
CA TYR A 114 20.76 0.35 3.64
C TYR A 114 19.95 0.07 4.91
N ASP A 115 19.26 1.09 5.43
CA ASP A 115 18.44 0.95 6.62
C ASP A 115 16.98 0.55 6.35
N SER A 116 16.26 0.21 7.42
CA SER A 116 14.84 -0.15 7.34
C SER A 116 13.93 1.00 6.90
N ILE A 117 14.35 2.26 7.09
CA ILE A 117 13.61 3.44 6.65
C ILE A 117 13.59 3.50 5.12
N VAL A 118 14.73 3.22 4.47
CA VAL A 118 14.81 3.10 3.02
C VAL A 118 13.88 1.98 2.53
N ALA A 119 13.86 0.83 3.21
CA ALA A 119 12.99 -0.29 2.85
C ALA A 119 11.50 0.09 2.87
N VAL A 120 11.05 0.74 3.95
CA VAL A 120 9.67 1.22 4.06
C VAL A 120 9.38 2.32 3.04
N THR A 121 10.34 3.18 2.75
CA THR A 121 10.19 4.25 1.76
C THR A 121 10.03 3.67 0.35
N VAL A 122 10.82 2.68 -0.01
CA VAL A 122 10.75 2.00 -1.32
C VAL A 122 9.44 1.24 -1.52
N THR A 123 8.86 0.68 -0.46
CA THR A 123 7.60 -0.07 -0.53
C THR A 123 6.38 0.81 -0.32
N PHE A 124 6.17 1.25 0.92
CA PHE A 124 4.95 1.93 1.32
C PHE A 124 4.89 3.36 0.80
N VAL A 125 5.94 4.18 1.01
CA VAL A 125 5.90 5.59 0.55
C VAL A 125 5.84 5.66 -0.97
N ALA A 126 6.56 4.80 -1.68
CA ALA A 126 6.51 4.74 -3.14
C ALA A 126 5.10 4.43 -3.64
N SER A 127 4.44 3.44 -3.05
CA SER A 127 3.06 3.09 -3.40
C SER A 127 2.08 4.24 -3.11
N GLN A 128 2.21 4.91 -1.95
CA GLN A 128 1.36 6.05 -1.60
C GLN A 128 1.60 7.26 -2.52
N VAL A 129 2.84 7.52 -2.92
CA VAL A 129 3.16 8.53 -3.94
C VAL A 129 2.46 8.20 -5.26
N GLY A 130 2.55 6.93 -5.69
CA GLY A 130 1.86 6.47 -6.90
C GLY A 130 0.34 6.66 -6.82
N ASN A 131 -0.25 6.30 -5.70
CA ASN A 131 -1.70 6.43 -5.47
C ASN A 131 -2.15 7.91 -5.44
N ALA A 132 -1.36 8.78 -4.81
CA ALA A 132 -1.67 10.22 -4.69
C ALA A 132 -1.72 10.93 -6.06
N VAL A 133 -0.84 10.54 -7.00
CA VAL A 133 -0.80 11.08 -8.36
C VAL A 133 -1.26 10.06 -9.40
N SER A 134 -2.15 9.17 -9.01
CA SER A 134 -2.66 8.10 -9.86
C SER A 134 -3.29 8.62 -11.14
N TRP A 135 -3.03 7.91 -12.23
CA TRP A 135 -3.62 8.18 -13.53
C TRP A 135 -4.74 7.21 -13.91
N MET A 136 -4.89 6.07 -13.20
CA MET A 136 -5.94 5.10 -13.51
C MET A 136 -6.46 4.28 -12.32
N SER A 137 -6.07 4.59 -11.07
CA SER A 137 -6.54 3.81 -9.92
C SER A 137 -8.07 3.72 -9.88
N PRO A 138 -8.62 2.50 -9.76
CA PRO A 138 -10.06 2.30 -9.67
C PRO A 138 -10.66 2.90 -8.41
N PHE A 139 -9.91 2.89 -7.29
CA PHE A 139 -10.41 3.34 -5.98
C PHE A 139 -10.40 4.85 -5.82
N SER A 140 -9.46 5.56 -6.43
CA SER A 140 -9.37 7.02 -6.32
C SER A 140 -9.90 7.72 -7.58
N VAL A 141 -9.31 7.44 -8.74
CA VAL A 141 -9.60 8.15 -9.98
C VAL A 141 -10.96 7.76 -10.55
N ALA A 142 -11.24 6.45 -10.70
CA ALA A 142 -12.47 6.00 -11.35
C ALA A 142 -13.71 6.33 -10.52
N ILE A 143 -13.65 6.16 -9.19
CA ILE A 143 -14.76 6.52 -8.30
C ILE A 143 -15.00 8.03 -8.31
N ALA A 144 -13.95 8.85 -8.19
CA ALA A 144 -14.09 10.30 -8.23
C ALA A 144 -14.68 10.79 -9.55
N GLN A 145 -14.25 10.24 -10.67
CA GLN A 145 -14.78 10.57 -12.00
C GLN A 145 -16.22 10.11 -12.17
N GLY A 146 -16.58 8.93 -11.65
CA GLY A 146 -17.95 8.43 -11.64
C GLY A 146 -18.89 9.35 -10.85
N ILE A 147 -18.47 9.81 -9.67
CA ILE A 147 -19.25 10.75 -8.85
C ILE A 147 -19.38 12.10 -9.56
N ALA A 148 -18.30 12.58 -10.22
CA ALA A 148 -18.32 13.84 -10.96
C ALA A 148 -19.07 13.76 -12.29
N GLY A 149 -19.52 12.59 -12.73
CA GLY A 149 -20.24 12.40 -14.00
C GLY A 149 -19.38 12.65 -15.25
N ILE A 150 -18.06 12.56 -15.13
CA ILE A 150 -17.12 12.71 -16.25
C ILE A 150 -16.64 11.34 -16.73
N PRO A 151 -16.22 11.21 -18.02
CA PRO A 151 -15.75 9.92 -18.53
C PRO A 151 -14.59 9.35 -17.71
N VAL A 152 -14.66 8.05 -17.41
CA VAL A 152 -13.61 7.34 -16.67
C VAL A 152 -12.30 7.42 -17.47
N LEU A 153 -11.18 7.59 -16.77
CA LEU A 153 -9.85 7.81 -17.34
C LEU A 153 -9.66 9.12 -18.13
N SER A 154 -10.62 10.04 -18.10
CA SER A 154 -10.39 11.39 -18.66
C SER A 154 -9.22 12.08 -17.95
N GLY A 155 -8.39 12.82 -18.71
CA GLY A 155 -7.21 13.52 -18.17
C GLY A 155 -5.98 12.63 -17.91
N THR A 156 -5.97 11.38 -18.35
CA THR A 156 -4.79 10.49 -18.25
C THR A 156 -3.55 11.08 -18.91
N SER A 157 -3.70 11.81 -20.03
CA SER A 157 -2.60 12.48 -20.73
C SER A 157 -1.87 13.52 -19.86
N PHE A 158 -2.55 14.13 -18.90
CA PHE A 158 -1.93 15.04 -17.92
C PHE A 158 -1.43 14.30 -16.69
N ARG A 159 -2.18 13.33 -16.18
CA ARG A 159 -1.87 12.62 -14.95
C ARG A 159 -0.66 11.69 -15.08
N LEU A 160 -0.48 11.06 -16.22
CA LEU A 160 0.65 10.14 -16.45
C LEU A 160 2.01 10.85 -16.43
N PRO A 161 2.23 11.99 -17.14
CA PRO A 161 3.44 12.76 -16.96
C PRO A 161 3.63 13.29 -15.52
N MET A 162 2.56 13.69 -14.86
CA MET A 162 2.59 14.16 -13.48
C MET A 162 3.04 13.05 -12.53
N TRP A 163 2.50 11.84 -12.68
CA TRP A 163 2.93 10.67 -11.93
C TRP A 163 4.42 10.40 -12.12
N PHE A 164 4.90 10.44 -13.37
CA PHE A 164 6.31 10.20 -13.65
C PHE A 164 7.23 11.24 -13.00
N ILE A 165 6.88 12.53 -13.09
CA ILE A 165 7.65 13.62 -12.48
C ILE A 165 7.69 13.49 -10.97
N VAL A 166 6.53 13.32 -10.32
CA VAL A 166 6.46 13.22 -8.85
C VAL A 166 7.16 11.96 -8.36
N THR A 167 6.99 10.83 -9.04
CA THR A 167 7.69 9.58 -8.69
C THR A 167 9.21 9.73 -8.82
N ALA A 168 9.68 10.36 -9.92
CA ALA A 168 11.11 10.59 -10.13
C ALA A 168 11.71 11.53 -9.06
N LEU A 169 11.03 12.61 -8.70
CA LEU A 169 11.45 13.52 -7.64
C LEU A 169 11.49 12.83 -6.28
N SER A 170 10.48 12.01 -5.97
CA SER A 170 10.42 11.27 -4.72
C SER A 170 11.51 10.18 -4.65
N ALA A 171 11.75 9.47 -5.75
CA ALA A 171 12.84 8.51 -5.85
C ALA A 171 14.22 9.17 -5.71
N ALA A 172 14.42 10.33 -6.33
CA ALA A 172 15.65 11.11 -6.17
C ALA A 172 15.87 11.55 -4.72
N TYR A 173 14.82 12.02 -4.05
CA TYR A 173 14.89 12.37 -2.63
C TYR A 173 15.26 11.17 -1.76
N MET A 174 14.64 10.02 -2.00
CA MET A 174 14.96 8.76 -1.31
C MET A 174 16.42 8.35 -1.54
N MET A 175 16.92 8.48 -2.78
CA MET A 175 18.33 8.17 -3.09
C MET A 175 19.31 9.10 -2.38
N ILE A 176 19.00 10.42 -2.31
CA ILE A 176 19.81 11.39 -1.55
C ILE A 176 19.86 11.01 -0.06
N TYR A 177 18.77 10.51 0.50
CA TYR A 177 18.75 10.01 1.86
C TYR A 177 19.58 8.72 2.01
N ALA A 178 19.41 7.77 1.10
CA ALA A 178 20.10 6.49 1.11
C ALA A 178 21.64 6.61 0.95
N GLU A 179 22.12 7.67 0.27
CA GLU A 179 23.56 7.94 0.13
C GLU A 179 24.19 8.58 1.37
N LYS A 180 23.40 9.03 2.34
CA LYS A 180 23.91 9.65 3.58
C LYS A 180 24.09 8.65 4.73
N ILE A 181 23.59 7.44 4.54
CA ILE A 181 23.66 6.35 5.51
C ILE A 181 24.80 5.41 5.14
#